data_f37205b954e36bad958c9c8ee04715b9
#
_entry.id   f37205b954e36bad958c9c8ee04715b9
#
_cell.length_a   1.000
_cell.length_b   1.000
_cell.length_c   1.000
_cell.angle_alpha   90.00
_cell.angle_beta   90.00
_cell.angle_gamma   90.00
#
_symmetry.space_group_name_H-M   'P 1'
#
loop_
_entity.id
_entity.type
_entity.pdbx_description
1 polymer ?
#
loop_
_entity_poly.entity_id
_entity_poly.type
_entity_poly.pdbx_seq_one_letter_code
_entity_poly.pdbx_strand_id
1 'polypeptide(L)'
;MKKFRLFALSLFLPFAFAGCSDDENEKEYQVELDAVVKNVHTNLQTSLGTDVPSLSVYIVSPRGTYFSTAKGANGAAVTPYSYFRFASNTKNFTSTAILKMMQDGWLKLDDKITDNIPGTTVPYTPDVADWNFPHKNEITIRQILQHNAGIYDLTNDASQYNIGGETYADYMLTTNPDFQFSASDYVKLLKDHNLTYGTPNTVYHYSNTGYTILSEIIARVYSQKVNSNKTYGDFMYDKIVGPSSVKPLAITFPELASDKQLPSPYIKGFIKYDTHDEITDLKNASAHIGEGNGVGTMAMLSQYIRTLMKGENVLYASSAELMRTNKGPATTNGYGLGCSNFQGIGYGHNGATEGYLSLMAYDPASDVSVVVLLPFWDLRGNNLNKCIATLNSTAIEAKRTLGY
;
A
#
# COMPACT_ATOMS: atom_id res chain seq x y z
N MET A 1 -51.96 64.52 3.18
CA MET A 1 -50.81 63.64 2.83
C MET A 1 -51.21 62.19 3.10
N LYS A 2 -51.63 61.46 2.06
CA LYS A 2 -52.11 60.08 2.18
C LYS A 2 -50.97 59.13 1.80
N LYS A 3 -50.58 58.24 2.74
CA LYS A 3 -49.60 57.18 2.51
C LYS A 3 -50.29 56.01 1.82
N PHE A 4 -49.85 55.67 0.56
CA PHE A 4 -50.19 54.42 -0.10
C PHE A 4 -49.31 53.30 0.43
N ARG A 5 -49.89 52.21 0.90
CA ARG A 5 -49.23 50.95 1.22
C ARG A 5 -49.42 50.01 0.00
N LEU A 6 -48.32 49.64 -0.65
CA LEU A 6 -48.29 48.56 -1.63
C LEU A 6 -48.22 47.22 -0.86
N PHE A 7 -49.21 46.36 -1.10
CA PHE A 7 -49.17 44.96 -0.71
C PHE A 7 -48.48 44.18 -1.83
N ALA A 8 -47.31 43.60 -1.54
CA ALA A 8 -46.66 42.64 -2.43
C ALA A 8 -47.21 41.25 -2.11
N LEU A 9 -47.92 40.66 -3.06
CA LEU A 9 -48.40 39.29 -2.99
C LEU A 9 -47.26 38.37 -3.46
N SER A 10 -46.58 37.68 -2.52
CA SER A 10 -45.60 36.67 -2.87
C SER A 10 -46.30 35.37 -3.18
N LEU A 11 -46.25 34.95 -4.47
CA LEU A 11 -46.61 33.60 -4.92
C LEU A 11 -45.57 32.62 -4.37
N PHE A 12 -45.96 31.79 -3.45
CA PHE A 12 -45.21 30.55 -3.11
C PHE A 12 -45.52 29.49 -4.14
N LEU A 13 -44.58 29.21 -5.06
CA LEU A 13 -44.55 27.94 -5.79
C LEU A 13 -44.04 26.84 -4.87
N PRO A 14 -44.71 25.71 -4.72
CA PRO A 14 -44.14 24.57 -4.07
C PRO A 14 -43.09 23.94 -5.02
N PHE A 15 -41.82 24.07 -4.67
CA PHE A 15 -40.79 23.19 -5.22
C PHE A 15 -41.07 21.79 -4.68
N ALA A 16 -41.61 20.93 -5.54
CA ALA A 16 -41.62 19.50 -5.30
C ALA A 16 -40.16 19.02 -5.36
N PHE A 17 -39.55 18.73 -4.25
CA PHE A 17 -38.31 17.97 -4.18
C PHE A 17 -38.58 16.58 -4.72
N ALA A 18 -38.14 16.30 -5.94
CA ALA A 18 -37.93 14.94 -6.44
C ALA A 18 -36.67 14.39 -5.74
N GLY A 19 -36.79 13.93 -4.51
CA GLY A 19 -35.70 13.47 -3.67
C GLY A 19 -35.85 12.04 -3.16
N CYS A 20 -36.61 11.18 -3.88
CA CYS A 20 -36.82 9.79 -3.42
C CYS A 20 -36.12 8.72 -4.26
N SER A 21 -35.53 9.05 -5.43
CA SER A 21 -34.92 8.01 -6.29
C SER A 21 -33.50 7.64 -5.90
N ASP A 22 -32.71 8.55 -5.30
CA ASP A 22 -31.31 8.29 -4.98
C ASP A 22 -31.18 7.40 -3.74
N ASP A 23 -32.00 7.64 -2.70
CA ASP A 23 -32.00 6.85 -1.45
C ASP A 23 -32.42 5.38 -1.64
N GLU A 24 -33.32 5.07 -2.58
CA GLU A 24 -33.74 3.72 -2.87
C GLU A 24 -32.65 2.93 -3.61
N ASN A 25 -32.04 3.54 -4.61
CA ASN A 25 -30.93 2.94 -5.37
C ASN A 25 -29.70 2.70 -4.48
N GLU A 26 -29.37 3.62 -3.57
CA GLU A 26 -28.24 3.45 -2.65
C GLU A 26 -28.47 2.25 -1.70
N LYS A 27 -29.69 2.05 -1.22
CA LYS A 27 -30.04 0.87 -0.39
C LYS A 27 -29.96 -0.42 -1.18
N GLU A 28 -30.39 -0.44 -2.44
CA GLU A 28 -30.33 -1.60 -3.32
C GLU A 28 -28.86 -2.01 -3.55
N TYR A 29 -27.99 -1.07 -3.92
CA TYR A 29 -26.55 -1.34 -4.10
C TYR A 29 -25.88 -1.88 -2.84
N GLN A 30 -26.23 -1.36 -1.65
CA GLN A 30 -25.69 -1.88 -0.40
C GLN A 30 -26.13 -3.33 -0.15
N VAL A 31 -27.40 -3.65 -0.36
CA VAL A 31 -27.94 -5.01 -0.18
C VAL A 31 -27.28 -5.99 -1.17
N GLU A 32 -27.11 -5.60 -2.41
CA GLU A 32 -26.44 -6.43 -3.41
C GLU A 32 -24.96 -6.62 -3.08
N LEU A 33 -24.25 -5.57 -2.65
CA LEU A 33 -22.86 -5.65 -2.22
C LEU A 33 -22.68 -6.59 -1.02
N ASP A 34 -23.57 -6.52 -0.04
CA ASP A 34 -23.56 -7.40 1.13
C ASP A 34 -23.76 -8.88 0.73
N ALA A 35 -24.66 -9.13 -0.22
CA ALA A 35 -24.89 -10.48 -0.75
C ALA A 35 -23.65 -11.01 -1.49
N VAL A 36 -23.01 -10.17 -2.31
CA VAL A 36 -21.79 -10.53 -3.06
C VAL A 36 -20.64 -10.84 -2.11
N VAL A 37 -20.35 -9.96 -1.15
CA VAL A 37 -19.24 -10.16 -0.20
C VAL A 37 -19.47 -11.42 0.65
N LYS A 38 -20.69 -11.65 1.11
CA LYS A 38 -21.07 -12.87 1.82
C LYS A 38 -20.85 -14.11 0.98
N ASN A 39 -21.24 -14.08 -0.30
CA ASN A 39 -21.09 -15.22 -1.22
C ASN A 39 -19.62 -15.53 -1.47
N VAL A 40 -18.78 -14.51 -1.78
CA VAL A 40 -17.35 -14.69 -1.98
C VAL A 40 -16.69 -15.26 -0.72
N HIS A 41 -17.01 -14.74 0.46
CA HIS A 41 -16.51 -15.23 1.74
C HIS A 41 -16.90 -16.71 1.97
N THR A 42 -18.16 -17.08 1.75
CA THR A 42 -18.65 -18.46 1.91
C THR A 42 -17.94 -19.41 0.94
N ASN A 43 -17.75 -19.00 -0.32
CA ASN A 43 -17.04 -19.78 -1.33
C ASN A 43 -15.57 -19.98 -0.94
N LEU A 44 -14.91 -18.95 -0.40
CA LEU A 44 -13.55 -19.07 0.10
C LEU A 44 -13.48 -20.08 1.25
N GLN A 45 -14.35 -19.97 2.27
CA GLN A 45 -14.41 -20.92 3.39
C GLN A 45 -14.61 -22.37 2.91
N THR A 46 -15.54 -22.57 1.96
CA THR A 46 -15.81 -23.88 1.37
C THR A 46 -14.57 -24.42 0.65
N SER A 47 -13.89 -23.59 -0.15
CA SER A 47 -12.72 -24.00 -0.92
C SER A 47 -11.48 -24.30 -0.06
N LEU A 48 -11.38 -23.68 1.12
CA LEU A 48 -10.30 -23.87 2.09
C LEU A 48 -10.63 -24.98 3.11
N GLY A 49 -11.92 -25.32 3.29
CA GLY A 49 -12.37 -26.24 4.32
C GLY A 49 -12.13 -25.73 5.75
N THR A 50 -12.20 -24.40 5.95
CA THR A 50 -11.95 -23.79 7.27
C THR A 50 -12.69 -22.47 7.41
N ASP A 51 -12.88 -22.02 8.67
CA ASP A 51 -13.40 -20.69 8.96
C ASP A 51 -12.41 -19.61 8.48
N VAL A 52 -12.95 -18.56 7.89
CA VAL A 52 -12.22 -17.36 7.49
C VAL A 52 -12.74 -16.20 8.35
N PRO A 53 -11.89 -15.52 9.15
CA PRO A 53 -12.36 -14.56 10.15
C PRO A 53 -13.23 -13.44 9.59
N SER A 54 -12.84 -12.84 8.48
CA SER A 54 -13.65 -11.86 7.75
C SER A 54 -13.14 -11.63 6.33
N LEU A 55 -14.03 -11.10 5.48
CA LEU A 55 -13.70 -10.48 4.18
C LEU A 55 -14.46 -9.16 4.13
N SER A 56 -13.76 -8.07 3.81
CA SER A 56 -14.34 -6.73 3.79
C SER A 56 -13.98 -5.98 2.51
N VAL A 57 -14.92 -5.16 2.02
CA VAL A 57 -14.70 -4.24 0.91
C VAL A 57 -15.19 -2.84 1.28
N TYR A 58 -14.41 -1.83 0.92
CA TYR A 58 -14.77 -0.42 0.99
C TYR A 58 -14.62 0.17 -0.41
N ILE A 59 -15.70 0.71 -0.96
CA ILE A 59 -15.74 1.24 -2.33
C ILE A 59 -16.34 2.64 -2.34
N VAL A 60 -15.68 3.56 -3.05
CA VAL A 60 -16.14 4.93 -3.28
C VAL A 60 -16.25 5.17 -4.78
N SER A 61 -17.42 5.61 -5.19
CA SER A 61 -17.76 5.83 -6.61
C SER A 61 -18.60 7.10 -6.78
N PRO A 62 -18.90 7.53 -8.01
CA PRO A 62 -19.88 8.57 -8.28
C PRO A 62 -21.31 8.24 -7.77
N ARG A 63 -21.60 6.94 -7.52
CA ARG A 63 -22.89 6.47 -6.98
C ARG A 63 -22.96 6.44 -5.47
N GLY A 64 -21.88 6.79 -4.76
CA GLY A 64 -21.84 6.79 -3.30
C GLY A 64 -20.66 6.03 -2.72
N THR A 65 -20.68 5.92 -1.39
CA THR A 65 -19.67 5.20 -0.59
C THR A 65 -20.34 4.02 0.08
N TYR A 66 -19.78 2.82 -0.13
CA TYR A 66 -20.33 1.59 0.38
C TYR A 66 -19.26 0.80 1.14
N PHE A 67 -19.69 0.12 2.17
CA PHE A 67 -18.86 -0.79 2.94
C PHE A 67 -19.63 -2.08 3.21
N SER A 68 -19.00 -3.22 2.93
CA SER A 68 -19.55 -4.51 3.25
C SER A 68 -18.51 -5.39 3.92
N THR A 69 -18.94 -6.22 4.86
CA THR A 69 -18.12 -7.20 5.56
C THR A 69 -18.89 -8.48 5.79
N ALA A 70 -18.29 -9.61 5.38
CA ALA A 70 -18.72 -10.94 5.80
C ALA A 70 -17.81 -11.42 6.93
N LYS A 71 -18.41 -12.10 7.91
CA LYS A 71 -17.74 -12.54 9.14
C LYS A 71 -17.89 -14.02 9.33
N GLY A 72 -16.80 -14.71 9.63
CA GLY A 72 -16.77 -16.10 10.08
C GLY A 72 -17.11 -16.24 11.56
N ALA A 73 -17.10 -17.47 12.04
CA ALA A 73 -17.45 -17.79 13.43
C ALA A 73 -16.48 -17.12 14.43
N ASN A 74 -15.19 -17.04 14.08
CA ASN A 74 -14.15 -16.46 14.92
C ASN A 74 -13.79 -15.00 14.55
N GLY A 75 -14.57 -14.40 13.64
CA GLY A 75 -14.27 -13.06 13.14
C GLY A 75 -14.64 -11.94 14.11
N ALA A 76 -13.83 -10.89 14.18
CA ALA A 76 -14.17 -9.65 14.86
C ALA A 76 -15.06 -8.76 13.97
N ALA A 77 -15.70 -7.76 14.57
CA ALA A 77 -16.40 -6.72 13.82
C ALA A 77 -15.36 -5.84 13.11
N VAL A 78 -15.47 -5.75 11.78
CA VAL A 78 -14.64 -4.87 10.94
C VAL A 78 -15.46 -3.63 10.60
N THR A 79 -14.81 -2.47 10.62
CA THR A 79 -15.37 -1.20 10.16
C THR A 79 -14.41 -0.58 9.15
N PRO A 80 -14.85 0.38 8.32
CA PRO A 80 -13.94 1.12 7.42
C PRO A 80 -12.79 1.84 8.13
N TYR A 81 -12.92 2.04 9.44
CA TYR A 81 -11.99 2.79 10.30
C TYR A 81 -11.16 1.88 11.22
N SER A 82 -11.28 0.55 11.09
CA SER A 82 -10.44 -0.40 11.82
C SER A 82 -9.04 -0.42 11.22
N TYR A 83 -8.01 -0.24 12.07
CA TYR A 83 -6.61 -0.26 11.64
C TYR A 83 -6.14 -1.68 11.33
N PHE A 84 -5.26 -1.79 10.36
CA PHE A 84 -4.58 -3.02 9.98
C PHE A 84 -3.23 -2.72 9.33
N ARG A 85 -2.38 -3.74 9.19
CA ARG A 85 -1.12 -3.66 8.47
C ARG A 85 -1.40 -3.85 6.98
N PHE A 86 -1.13 -2.81 6.17
CA PHE A 86 -1.47 -2.88 4.75
C PHE A 86 -0.30 -3.33 3.85
N ALA A 87 0.81 -3.75 4.49
CA ALA A 87 1.92 -4.41 3.82
C ALA A 87 2.44 -3.63 2.58
N SER A 88 2.64 -4.33 1.47
CA SER A 88 3.21 -3.78 0.24
C SER A 88 2.40 -2.64 -0.41
N ASN A 89 1.19 -2.32 0.06
CA ASN A 89 0.58 -1.02 -0.29
C ASN A 89 1.49 0.16 0.11
N THR A 90 2.39 -0.03 1.10
CA THR A 90 3.45 0.90 1.49
C THR A 90 4.31 1.34 0.31
N LYS A 91 4.58 0.46 -0.65
CA LYS A 91 5.40 0.79 -1.83
C LYS A 91 4.83 1.93 -2.66
N ASN A 92 3.51 2.03 -2.73
CA ASN A 92 2.88 3.17 -3.41
C ASN A 92 3.15 4.48 -2.67
N PHE A 93 3.16 4.48 -1.33
CA PHE A 93 3.52 5.64 -0.51
C PHE A 93 5.01 5.99 -0.64
N THR A 94 5.90 5.00 -0.62
CA THR A 94 7.36 5.22 -0.83
C THR A 94 7.63 5.80 -2.22
N SER A 95 6.95 5.30 -3.24
CA SER A 95 7.03 5.86 -4.59
C SER A 95 6.47 7.29 -4.65
N THR A 96 5.40 7.57 -3.92
CA THR A 96 4.85 8.93 -3.78
C THR A 96 5.88 9.86 -3.14
N ALA A 97 6.61 9.40 -2.12
CA ALA A 97 7.68 10.16 -1.48
C ALA A 97 8.81 10.50 -2.47
N ILE A 98 9.28 9.54 -3.24
CA ILE A 98 10.31 9.75 -4.28
C ILE A 98 9.80 10.72 -5.37
N LEU A 99 8.58 10.53 -5.86
CA LEU A 99 7.99 11.41 -6.88
C LEU A 99 7.75 12.83 -6.35
N LYS A 100 7.41 12.98 -5.06
CA LYS A 100 7.32 14.29 -4.40
C LYS A 100 8.68 14.97 -4.33
N MET A 101 9.74 14.24 -3.95
CA MET A 101 11.10 14.76 -3.97
C MET A 101 11.56 15.14 -5.39
N MET A 102 11.16 14.37 -6.40
CA MET A 102 11.40 14.70 -7.81
C MET A 102 10.70 16.02 -8.20
N GLN A 103 9.41 16.17 -7.84
CA GLN A 103 8.65 17.41 -8.08
C GLN A 103 9.29 18.64 -7.42
N ASP A 104 9.85 18.45 -6.23
CA ASP A 104 10.51 19.51 -5.46
C ASP A 104 11.95 19.79 -5.95
N GLY A 105 12.42 19.07 -6.97
CA GLY A 105 13.78 19.22 -7.52
C GLY A 105 14.88 18.72 -6.58
N TRP A 106 14.57 17.82 -5.65
CA TRP A 106 15.52 17.29 -4.68
C TRP A 106 16.27 16.06 -5.20
N LEU A 107 15.75 15.40 -6.23
CA LEU A 107 16.36 14.27 -6.93
C LEU A 107 15.83 14.19 -8.38
N LYS A 108 16.47 13.36 -9.20
CA LYS A 108 15.94 12.92 -10.50
C LYS A 108 15.80 11.40 -10.49
N LEU A 109 14.80 10.87 -11.17
CA LEU A 109 14.55 9.42 -11.21
C LEU A 109 15.71 8.66 -11.88
N ASP A 110 16.40 9.28 -12.83
CA ASP A 110 17.50 8.67 -13.58
C ASP A 110 18.87 8.89 -12.94
N ASP A 111 18.92 9.57 -11.79
CA ASP A 111 20.14 9.65 -10.99
C ASP A 111 20.50 8.24 -10.50
N LYS A 112 21.79 7.91 -10.54
CA LYS A 112 22.30 6.69 -9.93
C LYS A 112 22.23 6.80 -8.41
N ILE A 113 22.01 5.70 -7.74
CA ILE A 113 21.96 5.70 -6.26
C ILE A 113 23.30 6.05 -5.61
N THR A 114 24.37 6.12 -6.39
CA THR A 114 25.73 6.59 -6.00
C THR A 114 25.98 8.05 -6.29
N ASP A 115 25.09 8.71 -7.05
CA ASP A 115 25.24 10.15 -7.35
C ASP A 115 25.01 10.98 -6.08
N ASN A 116 25.53 12.21 -6.09
CA ASN A 116 25.34 13.12 -4.97
C ASN A 116 23.93 13.75 -5.00
N ILE A 117 23.36 13.91 -3.83
CA ILE A 117 22.11 14.67 -3.62
C ILE A 117 22.32 16.08 -4.15
N PRO A 118 21.44 16.62 -5.03
CA PRO A 118 21.61 17.92 -5.66
C PRO A 118 21.93 19.05 -4.69
N GLY A 119 23.06 19.73 -4.96
CA GLY A 119 23.56 20.83 -4.14
C GLY A 119 24.38 20.39 -2.92
N THR A 120 24.78 19.11 -2.83
CA THR A 120 25.60 18.57 -1.75
C THR A 120 26.77 17.73 -2.28
N THR A 121 27.67 17.29 -1.38
CA THR A 121 28.70 16.27 -1.64
C THR A 121 28.32 14.90 -1.06
N VAL A 122 27.08 14.74 -0.59
CA VAL A 122 26.59 13.54 0.08
C VAL A 122 25.87 12.66 -0.94
N PRO A 123 26.28 11.40 -1.15
CA PRO A 123 25.61 10.50 -2.09
C PRO A 123 24.24 10.04 -1.57
N TYR A 124 23.35 9.62 -2.50
CA TYR A 124 22.02 9.11 -2.16
C TYR A 124 22.07 7.90 -1.24
N THR A 125 23.03 6.99 -1.44
CA THR A 125 23.27 5.85 -0.56
C THR A 125 24.61 5.99 0.15
N PRO A 126 24.81 5.37 1.34
CA PRO A 126 26.08 5.42 2.05
C PRO A 126 27.26 4.97 1.19
N ASP A 127 28.35 5.74 1.21
CA ASP A 127 29.62 5.39 0.54
C ASP A 127 30.58 4.73 1.55
N VAL A 128 30.20 3.53 1.97
CA VAL A 128 30.96 2.69 2.90
C VAL A 128 31.02 1.25 2.39
N ALA A 129 32.00 0.49 2.87
CA ALA A 129 32.28 -0.86 2.35
C ALA A 129 31.07 -1.81 2.36
N ASP A 130 30.24 -1.75 3.40
CA ASP A 130 29.05 -2.62 3.53
C ASP A 130 27.95 -2.32 2.51
N TRP A 131 27.98 -1.15 1.90
CA TRP A 131 27.05 -0.74 0.85
C TRP A 131 27.57 -1.02 -0.58
N ASN A 132 28.67 -1.75 -0.74
CA ASN A 132 29.21 -2.09 -2.06
C ASN A 132 28.65 -3.42 -2.59
N PHE A 133 27.34 -3.51 -2.76
CA PHE A 133 26.61 -4.67 -3.27
C PHE A 133 26.64 -4.72 -4.82
N PRO A 134 26.27 -5.86 -5.44
CA PRO A 134 26.32 -6.05 -6.89
C PRO A 134 25.56 -4.97 -7.66
N HIS A 135 26.18 -4.45 -8.73
CA HIS A 135 25.64 -3.44 -9.66
C HIS A 135 25.29 -2.08 -9.02
N LYS A 136 25.64 -1.79 -7.76
CA LYS A 136 25.33 -0.53 -7.08
C LYS A 136 25.60 0.71 -7.95
N ASN A 137 26.71 0.74 -8.66
CA ASN A 137 27.15 1.89 -9.49
C ASN A 137 26.37 2.05 -10.80
N GLU A 138 25.51 1.10 -11.14
CA GLU A 138 24.73 1.08 -12.38
C GLU A 138 23.25 1.36 -12.12
N ILE A 139 22.79 1.12 -10.87
CA ILE A 139 21.38 1.20 -10.47
C ILE A 139 20.93 2.65 -10.36
N THR A 140 19.77 2.96 -10.97
CA THR A 140 19.09 4.24 -10.82
C THR A 140 17.89 4.13 -9.86
N ILE A 141 17.45 5.27 -9.31
CA ILE A 141 16.25 5.36 -8.46
C ILE A 141 15.03 4.82 -9.22
N ARG A 142 14.88 5.15 -10.51
CA ARG A 142 13.80 4.65 -11.38
C ARG A 142 13.77 3.14 -11.46
N GLN A 143 14.90 2.50 -11.65
CA GLN A 143 14.98 1.04 -11.79
C GLN A 143 14.55 0.31 -10.52
N ILE A 144 14.84 0.87 -9.34
CA ILE A 144 14.36 0.30 -8.06
C ILE A 144 12.83 0.43 -7.97
N LEU A 145 12.26 1.61 -8.26
CA LEU A 145 10.81 1.83 -8.27
C LEU A 145 10.06 0.86 -9.19
N GLN A 146 10.69 0.46 -10.30
CA GLN A 146 10.13 -0.43 -11.33
C GLN A 146 10.41 -1.91 -11.11
N HIS A 147 11.15 -2.28 -10.05
CA HIS A 147 11.65 -3.66 -9.84
C HIS A 147 12.52 -4.18 -10.99
N ASN A 148 13.24 -3.30 -11.67
CA ASN A 148 14.16 -3.59 -12.77
C ASN A 148 15.64 -3.39 -12.39
N ALA A 149 15.95 -3.25 -11.09
CA ALA A 149 17.30 -3.02 -10.59
C ALA A 149 18.13 -4.28 -10.40
N GLY A 150 17.52 -5.46 -10.47
CA GLY A 150 18.20 -6.75 -10.21
C GLY A 150 18.59 -6.99 -8.75
N ILE A 151 18.07 -6.18 -7.80
CA ILE A 151 18.35 -6.32 -6.36
C ILE A 151 17.64 -7.55 -5.80
N TYR A 152 18.40 -8.47 -5.19
CA TYR A 152 17.86 -9.68 -4.57
C TYR A 152 16.94 -9.34 -3.38
N ASP A 153 15.84 -10.10 -3.23
CA ASP A 153 14.83 -9.89 -2.19
C ASP A 153 15.09 -10.79 -0.96
N LEU A 154 15.61 -10.18 0.11
CA LEU A 154 15.95 -10.86 1.36
C LEU A 154 14.74 -11.07 2.29
N THR A 155 13.55 -10.66 1.89
CA THR A 155 12.31 -10.81 2.69
C THR A 155 11.30 -11.77 2.08
N ASN A 156 11.37 -12.05 0.76
CA ASN A 156 10.43 -12.96 0.08
C ASN A 156 11.10 -14.13 -0.61
N ASP A 157 12.42 -14.09 -0.87
CA ASP A 157 13.09 -15.11 -1.67
C ASP A 157 14.26 -15.73 -0.89
N ALA A 158 14.25 -17.05 -0.77
CA ALA A 158 15.33 -17.86 -0.18
C ALA A 158 16.07 -18.70 -1.25
N SER A 159 15.86 -18.46 -2.54
CA SER A 159 16.41 -19.29 -3.62
C SER A 159 17.93 -19.23 -3.75
N GLN A 160 18.55 -18.07 -3.45
CA GLN A 160 20.01 -17.89 -3.49
C GLN A 160 20.65 -17.80 -2.10
N TYR A 161 19.89 -17.40 -1.09
CA TYR A 161 20.36 -17.22 0.26
C TYR A 161 19.24 -17.50 1.25
N ASN A 162 19.48 -18.46 2.14
CA ASN A 162 18.57 -18.77 3.24
C ASN A 162 19.38 -19.04 4.53
N ILE A 163 18.69 -18.87 5.65
CA ILE A 163 19.18 -19.24 6.98
C ILE A 163 18.15 -20.18 7.59
N GLY A 164 18.55 -21.39 7.97
CA GLY A 164 17.62 -22.37 8.52
C GLY A 164 16.48 -22.81 7.57
N GLY A 165 16.57 -22.51 6.26
CA GLY A 165 15.54 -22.80 5.27
C GLY A 165 14.56 -21.66 5.01
N GLU A 166 14.76 -20.51 5.67
CA GLU A 166 13.88 -19.33 5.61
C GLU A 166 14.58 -18.16 4.93
N THR A 167 13.81 -17.10 4.63
CA THR A 167 14.37 -15.79 4.24
C THR A 167 15.15 -15.19 5.42
N TYR A 168 16.04 -14.24 5.14
CA TYR A 168 16.77 -13.54 6.20
C TYR A 168 15.82 -12.84 7.20
N ALA A 169 14.82 -12.15 6.67
CA ALA A 169 13.88 -11.43 7.53
C ALA A 169 13.07 -12.38 8.43
N ASP A 170 12.53 -13.46 7.89
CA ASP A 170 11.75 -14.44 8.65
C ASP A 170 12.61 -15.13 9.72
N TYR A 171 13.82 -15.55 9.36
CA TYR A 171 14.76 -16.15 10.31
C TYR A 171 15.07 -15.21 11.49
N MET A 172 15.35 -13.93 11.20
CA MET A 172 15.64 -12.97 12.26
C MET A 172 14.41 -12.66 13.10
N LEU A 173 13.24 -12.52 12.52
CA LEU A 173 11.98 -12.30 13.26
C LEU A 173 11.62 -13.49 14.15
N THR A 174 11.95 -14.71 13.73
CA THR A 174 11.72 -15.94 14.50
C THR A 174 12.73 -16.08 15.64
N THR A 175 14.03 -15.86 15.37
CA THR A 175 15.12 -16.11 16.34
C THR A 175 15.42 -14.93 17.25
N ASN A 176 15.15 -13.69 16.80
CA ASN A 176 15.34 -12.45 17.56
C ASN A 176 14.20 -11.45 17.25
N PRO A 177 12.99 -11.65 17.81
CA PRO A 177 11.79 -10.85 17.49
C PRO A 177 11.92 -9.35 17.78
N ASP A 178 12.90 -8.94 18.56
CA ASP A 178 13.19 -7.56 18.93
C ASP A 178 14.38 -6.97 18.15
N PHE A 179 14.86 -7.67 17.12
CA PHE A 179 15.95 -7.17 16.28
C PHE A 179 15.53 -5.87 15.58
N GLN A 180 16.32 -4.81 15.74
CA GLN A 180 16.11 -3.56 15.03
C GLN A 180 16.75 -3.65 13.66
N PHE A 181 15.93 -3.78 12.63
CA PHE A 181 16.41 -3.82 11.25
C PHE A 181 16.73 -2.43 10.71
N SER A 182 17.71 -2.39 9.81
CA SER A 182 18.08 -1.21 9.02
C SER A 182 18.36 -1.60 7.57
N ALA A 183 18.37 -0.64 6.65
CA ALA A 183 18.76 -0.90 5.26
C ALA A 183 20.19 -1.46 5.15
N SER A 184 21.09 -1.07 6.06
CA SER A 184 22.47 -1.56 6.09
C SER A 184 22.56 -3.07 6.36
N ASP A 185 21.66 -3.64 7.17
CA ASP A 185 21.66 -5.09 7.44
C ASP A 185 21.39 -5.89 6.16
N TYR A 186 20.43 -5.43 5.36
CA TYR A 186 20.08 -6.07 4.09
C TYR A 186 21.19 -5.91 3.05
N VAL A 187 21.68 -4.69 2.82
CA VAL A 187 22.68 -4.45 1.77
C VAL A 187 24.03 -5.11 2.07
N LYS A 188 24.37 -5.24 3.36
CA LYS A 188 25.55 -5.99 3.79
C LYS A 188 25.49 -7.45 3.34
N LEU A 189 24.33 -8.10 3.48
CA LEU A 189 24.14 -9.47 3.01
C LEU A 189 24.19 -9.58 1.49
N LEU A 190 23.59 -8.62 0.76
CA LEU A 190 23.72 -8.58 -0.70
C LEU A 190 25.19 -8.56 -1.13
N LYS A 191 26.02 -7.75 -0.46
CA LYS A 191 27.46 -7.66 -0.71
C LYS A 191 28.19 -8.94 -0.30
N ASP A 192 28.00 -9.40 0.95
CA ASP A 192 28.80 -10.49 1.53
C ASP A 192 28.55 -11.83 0.81
N HIS A 193 27.36 -12.04 0.27
CA HIS A 193 26.96 -13.24 -0.47
C HIS A 193 26.84 -13.04 -2.00
N ASN A 194 27.22 -11.86 -2.50
CA ASN A 194 27.12 -11.49 -3.92
C ASN A 194 25.73 -11.74 -4.52
N LEU A 195 24.66 -11.38 -3.80
CA LEU A 195 23.28 -11.67 -4.17
C LEU A 195 22.74 -10.64 -5.18
N THR A 196 22.23 -11.16 -6.29
CA THR A 196 21.59 -10.36 -7.33
C THR A 196 20.74 -11.25 -8.23
N TYR A 197 19.70 -10.70 -8.86
CA TYR A 197 18.98 -11.35 -9.96
C TYR A 197 19.59 -11.08 -11.32
N GLY A 198 20.53 -10.14 -11.42
CA GLY A 198 21.22 -9.78 -12.65
C GLY A 198 21.44 -8.29 -12.83
N THR A 199 21.91 -7.93 -14.01
CA THR A 199 22.19 -6.54 -14.38
C THR A 199 20.90 -5.70 -14.46
N PRO A 200 20.92 -4.43 -14.03
CA PRO A 200 19.77 -3.54 -14.14
C PRO A 200 19.17 -3.49 -15.55
N ASN A 201 17.84 -3.43 -15.66
CA ASN A 201 17.05 -3.44 -16.88
C ASN A 201 17.06 -4.75 -17.70
N THR A 202 17.74 -5.81 -17.26
CA THR A 202 17.73 -7.11 -17.95
C THR A 202 16.71 -8.08 -17.37
N VAL A 203 16.25 -7.85 -16.15
CA VAL A 203 15.30 -8.70 -15.42
C VAL A 203 14.27 -7.84 -14.70
N TYR A 204 13.01 -8.29 -14.70
CA TYR A 204 12.01 -7.83 -13.76
C TYR A 204 11.93 -8.84 -12.61
N HIS A 205 12.22 -8.40 -11.41
CA HIS A 205 12.00 -9.19 -10.21
C HIS A 205 11.56 -8.29 -9.07
N TYR A 206 10.39 -8.58 -8.52
CA TYR A 206 9.87 -7.85 -7.36
C TYR A 206 10.86 -7.95 -6.21
N SER A 207 11.22 -6.83 -5.59
CA SER A 207 12.20 -6.80 -4.51
C SER A 207 11.80 -5.82 -3.41
N ASN A 208 11.50 -6.35 -2.24
CA ASN A 208 11.30 -5.58 -1.02
C ASN A 208 12.59 -4.86 -0.62
N THR A 209 13.74 -5.56 -0.68
CA THR A 209 15.06 -4.98 -0.36
C THR A 209 15.34 -3.70 -1.17
N GLY A 210 14.90 -3.66 -2.43
CA GLY A 210 15.00 -2.43 -3.24
C GLY A 210 14.23 -1.25 -2.62
N TYR A 211 13.03 -1.48 -2.11
CA TYR A 211 12.23 -0.43 -1.46
C TYR A 211 12.76 -0.05 -0.07
N THR A 212 13.40 -0.97 0.63
CA THR A 212 14.17 -0.64 1.85
C THR A 212 15.35 0.29 1.52
N ILE A 213 16.04 0.10 0.38
CA ILE A 213 17.06 1.05 -0.09
C ILE A 213 16.44 2.41 -0.43
N LEU A 214 15.23 2.46 -1.04
CA LEU A 214 14.54 3.72 -1.30
C LEU A 214 14.19 4.46 0.00
N SER A 215 13.83 3.77 1.06
CA SER A 215 13.55 4.41 2.37
C SER A 215 14.79 5.09 2.95
N GLU A 216 15.98 4.48 2.79
CA GLU A 216 17.25 5.11 3.17
C GLU A 216 17.54 6.34 2.32
N ILE A 217 17.32 6.28 0.99
CA ILE A 217 17.48 7.44 0.10
C ILE A 217 16.56 8.58 0.54
N ILE A 218 15.28 8.30 0.85
CA ILE A 218 14.32 9.30 1.33
C ILE A 218 14.82 9.96 2.62
N ALA A 219 15.25 9.18 3.61
CA ALA A 219 15.77 9.68 4.88
C ALA A 219 16.98 10.59 4.67
N ARG A 220 17.94 10.16 3.83
CA ARG A 220 19.16 10.92 3.55
C ARG A 220 18.88 12.22 2.79
N VAL A 221 18.09 12.17 1.73
CA VAL A 221 17.70 13.38 0.98
C VAL A 221 16.99 14.36 1.90
N TYR A 222 16.03 13.89 2.68
CA TYR A 222 15.29 14.77 3.58
C TYR A 222 16.18 15.38 4.65
N SER A 223 17.06 14.58 5.27
CA SER A 223 18.04 15.08 6.26
C SER A 223 18.92 16.21 5.68
N GLN A 224 19.42 16.07 4.44
CA GLN A 224 20.21 17.10 3.78
C GLN A 224 19.40 18.38 3.49
N LYS A 225 18.15 18.24 3.06
CA LYS A 225 17.30 19.39 2.72
C LYS A 225 16.87 20.22 3.93
N VAL A 226 16.70 19.59 5.10
CA VAL A 226 16.30 20.30 6.32
C VAL A 226 17.45 20.53 7.30
N ASN A 227 18.69 20.09 6.96
CA ASN A 227 19.89 20.17 7.79
C ASN A 227 19.67 19.61 9.21
N SER A 228 19.02 18.44 9.30
CA SER A 228 18.71 17.74 10.54
C SER A 228 18.59 16.27 10.27
N ASN A 229 19.00 15.42 11.22
CA ASN A 229 18.82 13.96 11.08
C ASN A 229 17.33 13.63 11.04
N LYS A 230 16.92 12.98 9.96
CA LYS A 230 15.52 12.62 9.67
C LYS A 230 15.42 11.18 9.20
N THR A 231 14.32 10.51 9.55
CA THR A 231 14.01 9.15 9.12
C THR A 231 13.07 9.13 7.92
N TYR A 232 12.84 7.95 7.36
CA TYR A 232 11.79 7.71 6.38
C TYR A 232 10.40 8.09 6.94
N GLY A 233 10.09 7.63 8.16
CA GLY A 233 8.82 7.93 8.84
C GLY A 233 8.63 9.42 9.08
N ASP A 234 9.70 10.17 9.39
CA ASP A 234 9.65 11.65 9.49
C ASP A 234 9.19 12.28 8.17
N PHE A 235 9.76 11.85 7.03
CA PHE A 235 9.36 12.38 5.72
C PHE A 235 7.91 12.04 5.41
N MET A 236 7.51 10.79 5.66
CA MET A 236 6.13 10.35 5.44
C MET A 236 5.14 11.18 6.25
N TYR A 237 5.44 11.41 7.53
CA TYR A 237 4.63 12.24 8.40
C TYR A 237 4.64 13.72 7.97
N ASP A 238 5.82 14.32 7.76
CA ASP A 238 5.95 15.75 7.50
C ASP A 238 5.41 16.15 6.12
N LYS A 239 5.47 15.25 5.10
CA LYS A 239 5.23 15.62 3.70
C LYS A 239 4.12 14.84 3.00
N ILE A 240 3.79 13.63 3.46
CA ILE A 240 2.88 12.75 2.72
C ILE A 240 1.53 12.60 3.42
N VAL A 241 1.49 12.26 4.72
CA VAL A 241 0.25 11.89 5.40
C VAL A 241 -0.11 12.76 6.62
N GLY A 242 0.85 13.40 7.27
CA GLY A 242 0.62 14.11 8.52
C GLY A 242 -0.11 15.45 8.38
N PRO A 243 -0.29 16.20 9.49
CA PRO A 243 -1.13 17.41 9.53
C PRO A 243 -0.73 18.52 8.55
N SER A 244 0.54 18.55 8.15
CA SER A 244 1.08 19.54 7.19
C SER A 244 0.96 19.10 5.73
N SER A 245 0.47 17.90 5.46
CA SER A 245 0.26 17.41 4.10
C SER A 245 -0.98 18.03 3.45
N VAL A 246 -1.09 17.90 2.13
CA VAL A 246 -2.24 18.41 1.34
C VAL A 246 -3.54 17.72 1.74
N LYS A 247 -3.47 16.42 2.08
CA LYS A 247 -4.60 15.59 2.53
C LYS A 247 -4.18 14.80 3.77
N PRO A 248 -4.30 15.38 4.97
CA PRO A 248 -3.91 14.69 6.21
C PRO A 248 -4.67 13.39 6.42
N LEU A 249 -3.93 12.34 6.79
CA LEU A 249 -4.45 11.00 7.09
C LEU A 249 -3.72 10.45 8.32
N ALA A 250 -4.43 9.76 9.21
CA ALA A 250 -3.84 9.13 10.38
C ALA A 250 -3.18 7.78 10.03
N ILE A 251 -2.40 7.75 8.93
CA ILE A 251 -1.57 6.62 8.53
C ILE A 251 -0.21 6.74 9.20
N THR A 252 0.35 5.63 9.65
CA THR A 252 1.67 5.57 10.26
C THR A 252 2.58 4.57 9.57
N PHE A 253 3.89 4.78 9.70
CA PHE A 253 4.94 3.92 9.16
C PHE A 253 5.92 3.58 10.29
N PRO A 254 5.61 2.57 11.14
CA PRO A 254 6.45 2.18 12.27
C PRO A 254 7.85 1.78 11.80
N GLU A 255 8.89 2.31 12.46
CA GLU A 255 10.30 2.05 12.12
C GLU A 255 11.08 1.37 13.25
N LEU A 256 10.57 1.43 14.48
CA LEU A 256 11.25 0.82 15.63
C LEU A 256 10.73 -0.60 15.85
N ALA A 257 11.66 -1.50 16.24
CA ALA A 257 11.31 -2.86 16.63
C ALA A 257 10.33 -2.92 17.80
N SER A 258 10.29 -1.87 18.63
CA SER A 258 9.33 -1.71 19.73
C SER A 258 7.93 -1.30 19.31
N ASP A 259 7.73 -0.77 18.07
CA ASP A 259 6.46 -0.23 17.59
C ASP A 259 5.55 -1.36 17.07
N LYS A 260 5.28 -2.34 17.93
CA LYS A 260 4.55 -3.56 17.56
C LYS A 260 3.04 -3.39 17.57
N GLN A 261 2.51 -2.44 18.36
CA GLN A 261 1.08 -2.29 18.60
C GLN A 261 0.38 -1.51 17.49
N LEU A 262 -0.77 -2.00 17.04
CA LEU A 262 -1.68 -1.25 16.17
C LEU A 262 -2.50 -0.23 16.96
N PRO A 263 -2.84 0.94 16.38
CA PRO A 263 -3.81 1.87 16.97
C PRO A 263 -5.21 1.23 17.08
N SER A 264 -5.96 1.59 18.12
CA SER A 264 -7.34 1.09 18.32
C SER A 264 -8.36 2.00 17.62
N PRO A 265 -9.47 1.44 17.07
CA PRO A 265 -9.78 0.01 16.93
C PRO A 265 -8.99 -0.66 15.81
N TYR A 266 -8.58 -1.90 16.00
CA TYR A 266 -7.80 -2.64 14.99
C TYR A 266 -8.31 -4.06 14.76
N ILE A 267 -7.91 -4.64 13.63
CA ILE A 267 -8.19 -6.02 13.24
C ILE A 267 -6.92 -6.85 13.47
N LYS A 268 -7.06 -8.01 14.09
CA LYS A 268 -6.01 -9.01 14.20
C LYS A 268 -5.86 -9.78 12.90
N GLY A 269 -4.64 -10.10 12.51
CA GLY A 269 -4.36 -11.03 11.42
C GLY A 269 -4.37 -12.47 11.93
N PHE A 270 -4.69 -13.41 11.04
CA PHE A 270 -4.75 -14.84 11.35
C PHE A 270 -3.95 -15.63 10.31
N ILE A 271 -3.14 -16.57 10.78
CA ILE A 271 -2.45 -17.53 9.93
C ILE A 271 -2.87 -18.92 10.32
N LYS A 272 -3.24 -19.71 9.33
CA LYS A 272 -3.52 -21.14 9.47
C LYS A 272 -2.38 -21.96 8.93
N TYR A 273 -1.77 -22.76 9.80
CA TYR A 273 -0.79 -23.77 9.47
C TYR A 273 -1.43 -25.17 9.46
N ASP A 274 -0.69 -26.18 9.04
CA ASP A 274 -1.14 -27.59 9.12
C ASP A 274 -1.30 -28.05 10.57
N THR A 275 -0.50 -27.52 11.49
CA THR A 275 -0.39 -28.00 12.87
C THR A 275 -1.04 -27.10 13.93
N HIS A 276 -1.22 -25.81 13.62
CA HIS A 276 -1.74 -24.81 14.56
C HIS A 276 -2.28 -23.57 13.82
N ASP A 277 -2.93 -22.68 14.56
CA ASP A 277 -3.35 -21.36 14.12
C ASP A 277 -2.56 -20.29 14.89
N GLU A 278 -2.23 -19.18 14.24
CA GLU A 278 -1.51 -18.05 14.83
C GLU A 278 -2.32 -16.75 14.70
N ILE A 279 -2.25 -15.90 15.72
CA ILE A 279 -2.78 -14.54 15.70
C ILE A 279 -1.63 -13.56 15.64
N THR A 280 -1.63 -12.68 14.63
CA THR A 280 -0.54 -11.75 14.36
C THR A 280 -0.98 -10.31 14.64
N ASP A 281 -1.08 -9.92 15.91
CA ASP A 281 -1.43 -8.54 16.32
C ASP A 281 -0.22 -7.70 16.72
N LEU A 282 0.87 -8.32 17.16
CA LEU A 282 2.12 -7.65 17.57
C LEU A 282 3.26 -8.03 16.62
N LYS A 283 3.69 -7.11 15.76
CA LYS A 283 4.73 -7.34 14.75
C LYS A 283 5.82 -6.30 14.80
N ASN A 284 7.06 -6.75 14.72
CA ASN A 284 8.22 -5.91 14.48
C ASN A 284 8.24 -5.43 13.02
N ALA A 285 7.70 -4.24 12.77
CA ALA A 285 7.61 -3.67 11.43
C ALA A 285 8.94 -3.11 10.90
N SER A 286 10.00 -3.03 11.71
CA SER A 286 11.30 -2.51 11.27
C SER A 286 11.96 -3.38 10.20
N ALA A 287 11.59 -4.66 10.09
CA ALA A 287 12.00 -5.54 9.00
C ALA A 287 11.50 -5.08 7.60
N HIS A 288 10.49 -4.21 7.56
CA HIS A 288 9.74 -3.87 6.35
C HIS A 288 9.71 -2.36 6.05
N ILE A 289 10.67 -1.58 6.55
CA ILE A 289 10.72 -0.12 6.35
C ILE A 289 10.72 0.23 4.87
N GLY A 290 9.75 1.07 4.47
CA GLY A 290 9.59 1.57 3.10
C GLY A 290 8.95 0.60 2.11
N GLU A 291 8.86 -0.70 2.45
CA GLU A 291 8.28 -1.71 1.54
C GLU A 291 6.97 -2.32 2.06
N GLY A 292 6.76 -2.34 3.40
CA GLY A 292 5.64 -3.06 4.00
C GLY A 292 5.22 -2.62 5.40
N ASN A 293 5.84 -1.59 5.99
CA ASN A 293 5.62 -1.18 7.38
C ASN A 293 4.36 -0.31 7.61
N GLY A 294 3.57 -0.02 6.59
CA GLY A 294 2.44 0.90 6.72
C GLY A 294 1.25 0.34 7.51
N VAL A 295 0.63 1.21 8.31
CA VAL A 295 -0.55 0.95 9.14
C VAL A 295 -1.60 2.03 8.89
N GLY A 296 -2.83 1.62 8.62
CA GLY A 296 -3.94 2.52 8.34
C GLY A 296 -5.27 1.80 8.30
N THR A 297 -6.29 2.46 7.75
CA THR A 297 -7.66 1.92 7.63
C THR A 297 -8.11 1.87 6.17
N MET A 298 -9.16 1.11 5.86
CA MET A 298 -9.69 1.01 4.49
C MET A 298 -10.14 2.38 3.97
N ALA A 299 -10.81 3.18 4.80
CA ALA A 299 -11.25 4.53 4.43
C ALA A 299 -10.07 5.46 4.10
N MET A 300 -8.98 5.41 4.89
CA MET A 300 -7.77 6.20 4.63
C MET A 300 -7.07 5.80 3.34
N LEU A 301 -6.92 4.49 3.08
CA LEU A 301 -6.32 3.98 1.85
C LEU A 301 -7.14 4.37 0.62
N SER A 302 -8.47 4.28 0.69
CA SER A 302 -9.37 4.72 -0.39
C SER A 302 -9.23 6.23 -0.66
N GLN A 303 -9.25 7.05 0.39
CA GLN A 303 -9.05 8.51 0.26
C GLN A 303 -7.67 8.84 -0.34
N TYR A 304 -6.62 8.17 0.13
CA TYR A 304 -5.26 8.36 -0.35
C TYR A 304 -5.14 8.06 -1.84
N ILE A 305 -5.48 6.83 -2.25
CA ILE A 305 -5.26 6.41 -3.65
C ILE A 305 -6.13 7.23 -4.62
N ARG A 306 -7.36 7.55 -4.24
CA ARG A 306 -8.28 8.35 -5.04
C ARG A 306 -7.74 9.76 -5.26
N THR A 307 -7.39 10.47 -4.20
CA THR A 307 -6.88 11.85 -4.31
C THR A 307 -5.50 11.90 -4.96
N LEU A 308 -4.64 10.92 -4.69
CA LEU A 308 -3.32 10.81 -5.32
C LEU A 308 -3.42 10.67 -6.83
N MET A 309 -4.22 9.71 -7.31
CA MET A 309 -4.34 9.40 -8.73
C MET A 309 -5.06 10.49 -9.54
N LYS A 310 -5.85 11.34 -8.87
CA LYS A 310 -6.45 12.55 -9.44
C LYS A 310 -5.50 13.74 -9.51
N GLY A 311 -4.34 13.68 -8.86
CA GLY A 311 -3.45 14.84 -8.68
C GLY A 311 -3.98 15.88 -7.68
N GLU A 312 -4.86 15.47 -6.79
CA GLU A 312 -5.49 16.30 -5.75
C GLU A 312 -4.81 16.12 -4.37
N ASN A 313 -3.68 15.46 -4.33
CA ASN A 313 -2.87 15.18 -3.15
C ASN A 313 -1.47 15.79 -3.33
N VAL A 314 -0.44 15.18 -2.74
CA VAL A 314 0.95 15.67 -2.78
C VAL A 314 1.61 15.61 -4.16
N LEU A 315 1.09 14.77 -5.07
CA LEU A 315 1.56 14.68 -6.44
C LEU A 315 0.69 15.49 -7.41
N TYR A 316 1.32 16.12 -8.40
CA TYR A 316 0.63 16.67 -9.55
C TYR A 316 0.05 15.54 -10.42
N ALA A 317 -0.98 15.83 -11.21
CA ALA A 317 -1.61 14.87 -12.10
C ALA A 317 -0.60 14.20 -13.05
N SER A 318 0.38 14.95 -13.56
CA SER A 318 1.45 14.42 -14.42
C SER A 318 2.36 13.42 -13.69
N SER A 319 2.66 13.64 -12.41
CA SER A 319 3.45 12.68 -11.61
C SER A 319 2.65 11.43 -11.24
N ALA A 320 1.35 11.59 -10.97
CA ALA A 320 0.45 10.45 -10.75
C ALA A 320 0.27 9.62 -12.03
N GLU A 321 0.23 10.26 -13.20
CA GLU A 321 0.24 9.56 -14.49
C GLU A 321 1.57 8.84 -14.72
N LEU A 322 2.70 9.49 -14.45
CA LEU A 322 4.03 8.88 -14.53
C LEU A 322 4.12 7.63 -13.65
N MET A 323 3.57 7.68 -12.42
CA MET A 323 3.51 6.54 -11.50
C MET A 323 2.85 5.32 -12.15
N ARG A 324 1.74 5.52 -12.87
CA ARG A 324 0.95 4.45 -13.49
C ARG A 324 1.56 3.92 -14.78
N THR A 325 2.18 4.78 -15.57
CA THR A 325 2.53 4.49 -16.98
C THR A 325 4.00 4.18 -17.19
N ASN A 326 4.90 4.62 -16.30
CA ASN A 326 6.35 4.48 -16.46
C ASN A 326 6.83 3.08 -16.02
N LYS A 327 6.80 2.14 -16.98
CA LYS A 327 7.21 0.75 -16.78
C LYS A 327 8.66 0.55 -17.15
N GLY A 328 9.33 -0.38 -16.46
CA GLY A 328 10.67 -0.79 -16.82
C GLY A 328 10.71 -1.66 -18.08
N PRO A 329 11.85 -1.71 -18.79
CA PRO A 329 11.97 -2.42 -20.06
C PRO A 329 11.79 -3.95 -19.94
N ALA A 330 12.11 -4.53 -18.78
CA ALA A 330 11.92 -5.95 -18.51
C ALA A 330 10.56 -6.28 -17.86
N THR A 331 9.70 -5.28 -17.61
CA THR A 331 8.41 -5.47 -16.95
C THR A 331 7.39 -6.12 -17.87
N THR A 332 6.84 -7.27 -17.46
CA THR A 332 5.84 -8.04 -18.22
C THR A 332 4.42 -7.93 -17.65
N ASN A 333 4.26 -7.53 -16.38
CA ASN A 333 3.01 -7.55 -15.64
C ASN A 333 2.32 -6.17 -15.50
N GLY A 334 2.84 -5.15 -16.17
CA GLY A 334 2.24 -3.81 -16.13
C GLY A 334 2.57 -2.97 -14.90
N TYR A 335 3.59 -3.35 -14.11
CA TYR A 335 4.04 -2.59 -12.94
C TYR A 335 4.73 -1.28 -13.35
N GLY A 336 4.31 -0.17 -12.75
CA GLY A 336 4.87 1.17 -12.96
C GLY A 336 5.87 1.55 -11.87
N LEU A 337 5.77 2.78 -11.36
CA LEU A 337 6.59 3.25 -10.25
C LEU A 337 5.85 2.99 -8.92
N GLY A 338 6.03 1.83 -8.32
CA GLY A 338 5.31 1.42 -7.10
C GLY A 338 3.79 1.33 -7.29
N CYS A 339 3.35 0.99 -8.48
CA CYS A 339 1.96 0.95 -8.85
C CYS A 339 1.69 -0.18 -9.84
N SER A 340 0.78 -1.08 -9.47
CA SER A 340 0.27 -2.15 -10.33
C SER A 340 -0.94 -1.69 -11.12
N ASN A 341 -1.14 -2.28 -12.31
CA ASN A 341 -2.38 -2.20 -13.07
C ASN A 341 -3.16 -3.51 -12.87
N PHE A 342 -4.24 -3.46 -12.10
CA PHE A 342 -5.14 -4.60 -11.90
C PHE A 342 -6.26 -4.53 -12.95
N GLN A 343 -6.26 -5.49 -13.88
CA GLN A 343 -7.22 -5.51 -14.98
C GLN A 343 -8.67 -5.55 -14.46
N GLY A 344 -9.51 -4.64 -14.93
CA GLY A 344 -10.91 -4.49 -14.52
C GLY A 344 -11.11 -3.85 -13.14
N ILE A 345 -10.02 -3.55 -12.40
CA ILE A 345 -10.10 -2.96 -11.06
C ILE A 345 -9.57 -1.53 -11.06
N GLY A 346 -8.35 -1.31 -11.56
CA GLY A 346 -7.70 -0.01 -11.59
C GLY A 346 -6.21 -0.06 -11.23
N TYR A 347 -5.65 1.08 -10.85
CA TYR A 347 -4.24 1.27 -10.51
C TYR A 347 -4.05 1.39 -9.01
N GLY A 348 -3.04 0.75 -8.48
CA GLY A 348 -2.72 0.78 -7.05
C GLY A 348 -1.72 -0.28 -6.65
N HIS A 349 -1.92 -0.87 -5.50
CA HIS A 349 -1.06 -1.97 -5.01
C HIS A 349 -1.87 -2.96 -4.17
N ASN A 350 -1.42 -4.19 -4.10
CA ASN A 350 -1.89 -5.17 -3.11
C ASN A 350 -0.85 -5.32 -2.00
N GLY A 351 -1.24 -5.88 -0.87
CA GLY A 351 -0.39 -6.12 0.26
C GLY A 351 -0.59 -7.50 0.85
N ALA A 352 0.52 -8.13 1.21
CA ALA A 352 0.55 -9.37 1.95
C ALA A 352 1.62 -9.26 3.04
N THR A 353 1.22 -9.41 4.29
CA THR A 353 2.08 -9.57 5.46
C THR A 353 1.39 -10.52 6.40
N GLU A 354 2.12 -11.16 7.28
CA GLU A 354 1.64 -12.24 8.13
C GLU A 354 0.23 -12.01 8.67
N GLY A 355 -0.71 -12.83 8.21
CA GLY A 355 -2.10 -12.77 8.59
C GLY A 355 -2.93 -11.64 7.98
N TYR A 356 -2.38 -10.80 7.09
CA TYR A 356 -3.14 -9.74 6.41
C TYR A 356 -2.92 -9.79 4.91
N LEU A 357 -4.02 -9.75 4.16
CA LEU A 357 -4.05 -9.53 2.73
C LEU A 357 -4.92 -8.31 2.44
N SER A 358 -4.46 -7.44 1.57
CA SER A 358 -5.23 -6.25 1.18
C SER A 358 -4.98 -5.84 -0.26
N LEU A 359 -5.94 -5.13 -0.83
CA LEU A 359 -5.84 -4.50 -2.15
C LEU A 359 -6.32 -3.07 -2.01
N MET A 360 -5.60 -2.14 -2.60
CA MET A 360 -5.96 -0.72 -2.72
C MET A 360 -5.83 -0.32 -4.18
N ALA A 361 -6.92 0.08 -4.81
CA ALA A 361 -6.90 0.50 -6.22
C ALA A 361 -7.86 1.65 -6.51
N TYR A 362 -7.56 2.42 -7.58
CA TYR A 362 -8.40 3.45 -8.14
C TYR A 362 -8.45 3.33 -9.66
N ASP A 363 -9.65 3.37 -10.20
CA ASP A 363 -9.90 3.38 -11.63
C ASP A 363 -10.24 4.81 -12.10
N PRO A 364 -9.34 5.48 -12.82
CA PRO A 364 -9.59 6.83 -13.31
C PRO A 364 -10.67 6.90 -14.40
N ALA A 365 -10.99 5.80 -15.07
CA ALA A 365 -12.00 5.78 -16.14
C ALA A 365 -13.43 5.82 -15.56
N SER A 366 -13.65 5.17 -14.42
CA SER A 366 -14.96 5.10 -13.76
C SER A 366 -15.06 5.98 -12.52
N ASP A 367 -13.97 6.61 -12.09
CA ASP A 367 -13.85 7.35 -10.83
C ASP A 367 -14.19 6.49 -9.60
N VAL A 368 -13.76 5.24 -9.60
CA VAL A 368 -14.02 4.27 -8.53
C VAL A 368 -12.72 3.93 -7.79
N SER A 369 -12.73 4.05 -6.47
CA SER A 369 -11.69 3.47 -5.60
C SER A 369 -12.25 2.27 -4.85
N VAL A 370 -11.46 1.20 -4.75
CA VAL A 370 -11.81 -0.01 -4.03
C VAL A 370 -10.67 -0.44 -3.12
N VAL A 371 -11.00 -0.76 -1.87
CA VAL A 371 -10.09 -1.36 -0.90
C VAL A 371 -10.71 -2.66 -0.42
N VAL A 372 -9.95 -3.75 -0.50
CA VAL A 372 -10.35 -5.07 0.01
C VAL A 372 -9.42 -5.45 1.14
N LEU A 373 -9.97 -6.02 2.21
CA LEU A 373 -9.22 -6.56 3.35
C LEU A 373 -9.66 -7.99 3.63
N LEU A 374 -8.70 -8.90 3.64
CA LEU A 374 -8.82 -10.29 4.10
C LEU A 374 -7.74 -10.50 5.18
N PRO A 375 -8.08 -10.43 6.48
CA PRO A 375 -7.10 -10.60 7.56
C PRO A 375 -6.85 -12.08 7.86
N PHE A 376 -6.45 -12.83 6.82
CA PHE A 376 -6.28 -14.28 6.89
C PHE A 376 -5.28 -14.81 5.87
N TRP A 377 -4.40 -15.69 6.34
CA TRP A 377 -3.54 -16.55 5.52
C TRP A 377 -3.84 -18.01 5.81
N ASP A 378 -3.95 -18.82 4.76
CA ASP A 378 -3.95 -20.29 4.89
C ASP A 378 -2.69 -20.81 4.18
N LEU A 379 -1.71 -21.26 4.96
CA LEU A 379 -0.44 -21.75 4.46
C LEU A 379 -0.45 -23.25 4.12
N ARG A 380 -1.59 -23.92 4.27
CA ARG A 380 -1.74 -25.33 3.93
C ARG A 380 -1.79 -25.51 2.41
N GLY A 381 -0.85 -26.32 1.88
CA GLY A 381 -0.79 -26.59 0.44
C GLY A 381 -0.68 -25.31 -0.39
N ASN A 382 -1.59 -25.09 -1.35
CA ASN A 382 -1.63 -23.91 -2.22
C ASN A 382 -2.75 -22.89 -1.84
N ASN A 383 -3.21 -22.93 -0.60
CA ASN A 383 -4.38 -22.16 -0.19
C ASN A 383 -4.12 -20.65 -0.09
N LEU A 384 -2.88 -20.23 0.20
CA LEU A 384 -2.53 -18.81 0.21
C LEU A 384 -2.81 -18.14 -1.15
N ASN A 385 -2.55 -18.83 -2.26
CA ASN A 385 -2.88 -18.31 -3.59
C ASN A 385 -4.40 -18.11 -3.79
N LYS A 386 -5.24 -18.98 -3.20
CA LYS A 386 -6.70 -18.79 -3.22
C LYS A 386 -7.11 -17.55 -2.41
N CYS A 387 -6.49 -17.34 -1.24
CA CYS A 387 -6.72 -16.14 -0.43
C CYS A 387 -6.33 -14.87 -1.20
N ILE A 388 -5.17 -14.84 -1.85
CA ILE A 388 -4.70 -13.70 -2.67
C ILE A 388 -5.64 -13.46 -3.86
N ALA A 389 -6.06 -14.50 -4.57
CA ALA A 389 -7.00 -14.39 -5.70
C ALA A 389 -8.36 -13.81 -5.29
N THR A 390 -8.78 -14.08 -4.04
CA THR A 390 -10.03 -13.56 -3.48
C THR A 390 -10.06 -12.05 -3.39
N LEU A 391 -8.91 -11.37 -3.20
CA LEU A 391 -8.86 -9.91 -3.21
C LEU A 391 -9.34 -9.34 -4.55
N ASN A 392 -8.81 -9.87 -5.65
CA ASN A 392 -9.16 -9.41 -7.00
C ASN A 392 -10.61 -9.73 -7.34
N SER A 393 -11.07 -10.95 -7.07
CA SER A 393 -12.47 -11.33 -7.34
C SER A 393 -13.45 -10.50 -6.53
N THR A 394 -13.17 -10.21 -5.26
CA THR A 394 -14.00 -9.34 -4.42
C THR A 394 -14.07 -7.91 -5.01
N ALA A 395 -12.94 -7.35 -5.43
CA ALA A 395 -12.89 -6.00 -6.01
C ALA A 395 -13.67 -5.92 -7.34
N ILE A 396 -13.53 -6.93 -8.20
CA ILE A 396 -14.26 -6.99 -9.50
C ILE A 396 -15.76 -7.11 -9.25
N GLU A 397 -16.20 -8.03 -8.39
CA GLU A 397 -17.62 -8.22 -8.10
C GLU A 397 -18.24 -6.99 -7.43
N ALA A 398 -17.51 -6.32 -6.50
CA ALA A 398 -17.98 -5.08 -5.88
C ALA A 398 -18.16 -3.96 -6.90
N LYS A 399 -17.24 -3.80 -7.87
CA LYS A 399 -17.39 -2.82 -8.96
C LYS A 399 -18.59 -3.17 -9.84
N ARG A 400 -18.74 -4.46 -10.21
CA ARG A 400 -19.85 -4.93 -11.05
C ARG A 400 -21.22 -4.67 -10.41
N THR A 401 -21.34 -4.92 -9.10
CA THR A 401 -22.57 -4.63 -8.33
C THR A 401 -22.99 -3.17 -8.46
N LEU A 402 -22.03 -2.25 -8.50
CA LEU A 402 -22.28 -0.82 -8.69
C LEU A 402 -22.37 -0.41 -10.17
N GLY A 403 -22.35 -1.36 -11.12
CA GLY A 403 -22.48 -1.12 -12.56
C GLY A 403 -21.21 -0.54 -13.22
N TYR A 404 -20.00 -0.91 -12.73
CA TYR A 404 -18.71 -0.48 -13.28
C TYR A 404 -17.89 -1.63 -13.84
#